data_f1c48cc236a561e57383fbca9af45c83
#
_entry.id   f1c48cc236a561e57383fbca9af45c83
#
_cell.length_a   1.000
_cell.length_b   1.000
_cell.length_c   1.000
_cell.angle_alpha   90.00
_cell.angle_beta   90.00
_cell.angle_gamma   90.00
#
_symmetry.space_group_name_H-M   'P 1'
#
loop_
_entity.id
_entity.type
_entity.pdbx_description
1 polymer ?
#
loop_
_entity_poly.entity_id
_entity_poly.type
_entity_poly.pdbx_seq_one_letter_code
_entity_poly.pdbx_strand_id
1 'polypeptide(L)'
;MPMNENEWSIPTPLRSDRSNLIHYPANALPPILRDMALAIAESTSTDIAMTGTALISSVSYCFSGVYRMSGKYDHTEPIVIDSLTIAEPSFKKLPVISAIKRPYVQFTYDWNEQNKTDIFKCQAERKILESQLLALEKKNDVTADEIVDLQTKISNIKDIVILF
;
A
#
# COMPACT_ATOMS: atom_id res chain seq x y z
N MET A 1 36.07 -9.96 40.45
CA MET A 1 35.69 -11.35 40.45
C MET A 1 35.93 -11.86 39.04
N PRO A 2 36.80 -12.85 38.84
CA PRO A 2 36.96 -13.45 37.51
C PRO A 2 35.71 -14.24 37.18
N MET A 3 35.08 -13.98 36.05
CA MET A 3 33.99 -14.76 35.50
C MET A 3 34.50 -16.16 35.17
N ASN A 4 33.82 -17.15 35.69
CA ASN A 4 34.15 -18.55 35.51
C ASN A 4 33.86 -18.97 34.08
N GLU A 5 34.87 -19.29 33.27
CA GLU A 5 34.77 -19.63 31.85
C GLU A 5 33.94 -20.89 31.55
N ASN A 6 33.41 -21.55 32.55
CA ASN A 6 32.67 -22.83 32.44
C ASN A 6 31.14 -22.72 32.61
N GLU A 7 30.56 -21.49 32.60
CA GLU A 7 29.11 -21.32 32.77
C GLU A 7 28.31 -21.24 31.48
N TRP A 8 28.95 -21.39 30.33
CA TRP A 8 28.19 -21.43 29.06
C TRP A 8 27.54 -22.81 28.92
N SER A 9 26.20 -22.82 28.97
CA SER A 9 25.44 -24.00 28.58
C SER A 9 25.75 -24.37 27.13
N ILE A 10 25.81 -25.67 26.83
CA ILE A 10 25.99 -26.15 25.44
C ILE A 10 24.94 -25.43 24.57
N PRO A 11 25.35 -24.73 23.49
CA PRO A 11 24.43 -24.04 22.64
C PRO A 11 23.33 -24.97 22.12
N THR A 12 22.09 -24.68 22.42
CA THR A 12 20.97 -25.44 21.87
C THR A 12 20.96 -25.21 20.35
N PRO A 13 21.08 -26.29 19.54
CA PRO A 13 21.03 -26.11 18.09
C PRO A 13 19.73 -25.42 17.72
N LEU A 14 19.82 -24.38 16.87
CA LEU A 14 18.66 -23.73 16.28
C LEU A 14 17.88 -24.83 15.53
N ARG A 15 16.78 -25.26 16.08
CA ARG A 15 15.92 -26.26 15.45
C ARG A 15 15.37 -25.65 14.17
N SER A 16 15.96 -26.05 13.06
CA SER A 16 15.36 -25.85 11.74
C SER A 16 14.30 -26.95 11.46
N ASP A 17 13.51 -27.29 12.46
CA ASP A 17 12.47 -28.31 12.27
C ASP A 17 11.30 -27.69 11.48
N ARG A 18 11.51 -27.63 10.16
CA ARG A 18 10.51 -27.17 9.20
C ARG A 18 9.44 -28.24 8.94
N SER A 19 9.55 -29.41 9.55
CA SER A 19 8.63 -30.55 9.34
C SER A 19 7.20 -30.27 9.83
N ASN A 20 7.02 -29.31 10.75
CA ASN A 20 5.73 -28.93 11.32
C ASN A 20 5.19 -27.58 10.83
N LEU A 21 5.76 -27.00 9.79
CA LEU A 21 5.20 -25.76 9.22
C LEU A 21 3.90 -26.07 8.48
N ILE A 22 2.86 -25.33 8.83
CA ILE A 22 1.58 -25.38 8.12
C ILE A 22 1.84 -24.89 6.70
N HIS A 23 1.51 -25.72 5.71
CA HIS A 23 1.58 -25.32 4.32
C HIS A 23 0.59 -24.21 4.01
N TYR A 24 1.03 -23.21 3.26
CA TYR A 24 0.16 -22.14 2.82
C TYR A 24 -0.98 -22.70 1.95
N PRO A 25 -2.26 -22.40 2.27
CA PRO A 25 -3.40 -22.98 1.58
C PRO A 25 -3.65 -22.30 0.23
N ALA A 26 -2.74 -22.43 -0.73
CA ALA A 26 -2.81 -21.78 -2.04
C ALA A 26 -4.12 -22.08 -2.78
N ASN A 27 -4.69 -23.27 -2.58
CA ASN A 27 -5.96 -23.68 -3.19
C ASN A 27 -7.19 -22.92 -2.63
N ALA A 28 -7.05 -22.22 -1.50
CA ALA A 28 -8.11 -21.36 -0.96
C ALA A 28 -8.15 -20.00 -1.67
N LEU A 29 -7.12 -19.65 -2.44
CA LEU A 29 -7.12 -18.43 -3.24
C LEU A 29 -8.00 -18.59 -4.49
N PRO A 30 -8.65 -17.50 -4.93
CA PRO A 30 -9.26 -17.45 -6.26
C PRO A 30 -8.25 -17.85 -7.34
N PRO A 31 -8.67 -18.56 -8.42
CA PRO A 31 -7.74 -19.12 -9.41
C PRO A 31 -6.70 -18.11 -9.94
N ILE A 32 -7.14 -16.91 -10.29
CA ILE A 32 -6.26 -15.85 -10.82
C ILE A 32 -5.18 -15.46 -9.80
N LEU A 33 -5.54 -15.28 -8.54
CA LEU A 33 -4.58 -14.90 -7.49
C LEU A 33 -3.65 -16.07 -7.15
N ARG A 34 -4.17 -17.29 -7.13
CA ARG A 34 -3.36 -18.49 -6.93
C ARG A 34 -2.30 -18.64 -8.01
N ASP A 35 -2.70 -18.55 -9.27
CA ASP A 35 -1.81 -18.74 -10.40
C ASP A 35 -0.75 -17.62 -10.46
N MET A 36 -1.13 -16.38 -10.13
CA MET A 36 -0.18 -15.27 -9.98
C MET A 36 0.78 -15.49 -8.81
N ALA A 37 0.29 -15.96 -7.66
CA ALA A 37 1.13 -16.25 -6.50
C ALA A 37 2.17 -17.33 -6.81
N LEU A 38 1.74 -18.41 -7.47
CA LEU A 38 2.62 -19.49 -7.91
C LEU A 38 3.68 -19.00 -8.90
N ALA A 39 3.28 -18.25 -9.93
CA ALA A 39 4.20 -17.73 -10.93
C ALA A 39 5.26 -16.79 -10.33
N ILE A 40 4.86 -15.91 -9.38
CA ILE A 40 5.81 -15.04 -8.69
C ILE A 40 6.74 -15.86 -7.79
N ALA A 41 6.20 -16.80 -7.01
CA ALA A 41 7.00 -17.65 -6.12
C ALA A 41 8.05 -18.46 -6.90
N GLU A 42 7.68 -19.02 -8.04
CA GLU A 42 8.57 -19.75 -8.93
C GLU A 42 9.65 -18.83 -9.53
N SER A 43 9.25 -17.71 -10.14
CA SER A 43 10.19 -16.78 -10.79
C SER A 43 11.19 -16.14 -9.81
N THR A 44 10.79 -15.92 -8.58
CA THR A 44 11.65 -15.36 -7.53
C THR A 44 12.35 -16.41 -6.68
N SER A 45 12.00 -17.69 -6.83
CA SER A 45 12.45 -18.81 -5.99
C SER A 45 12.17 -18.52 -4.50
N THR A 46 10.95 -18.08 -4.19
CA THR A 46 10.49 -17.76 -2.83
C THR A 46 9.35 -18.68 -2.42
N ASP A 47 9.04 -18.68 -1.10
CA ASP A 47 7.91 -19.43 -0.57
C ASP A 47 6.58 -18.80 -1.03
N ILE A 48 5.61 -19.64 -1.40
CA ILE A 48 4.28 -19.21 -1.81
C ILE A 48 3.53 -18.47 -0.70
N ALA A 49 3.83 -18.74 0.57
CA ALA A 49 3.24 -18.04 1.69
C ALA A 49 3.55 -16.53 1.65
N MET A 50 4.79 -16.17 1.28
CA MET A 50 5.19 -14.77 1.13
C MET A 50 4.43 -14.09 0.00
N THR A 51 4.38 -14.73 -1.17
CA THR A 51 3.71 -14.15 -2.36
C THR A 51 2.21 -14.09 -2.19
N GLY A 52 1.59 -15.14 -1.68
CA GLY A 52 0.15 -15.20 -1.46
C GLY A 52 -0.34 -14.19 -0.42
N THR A 53 0.38 -14.06 0.70
CA THR A 53 0.04 -13.07 1.75
C THR A 53 0.17 -11.64 1.23
N ALA A 54 1.25 -11.34 0.52
CA ALA A 54 1.46 -10.01 -0.06
C ALA A 54 0.41 -9.67 -1.14
N LEU A 55 0.00 -10.66 -1.96
CA LEU A 55 -1.07 -10.48 -2.94
C LEU A 55 -2.42 -10.21 -2.29
N ILE A 56 -2.80 -10.95 -1.25
CA ILE A 56 -4.06 -10.71 -0.52
C ILE A 56 -4.10 -9.29 0.01
N SER A 57 -3.03 -8.83 0.69
CA SER A 57 -2.94 -7.47 1.21
C SER A 57 -3.03 -6.42 0.11
N SER A 58 -2.34 -6.65 -1.01
CA SER A 58 -2.34 -5.75 -2.16
C SER A 58 -3.73 -5.61 -2.79
N VAL A 59 -4.43 -6.72 -2.98
CA VAL A 59 -5.79 -6.75 -3.53
C VAL A 59 -6.79 -6.11 -2.56
N SER A 60 -6.68 -6.40 -1.26
CA SER A 60 -7.55 -5.79 -0.25
C SER A 60 -7.42 -4.27 -0.23
N TYR A 61 -6.19 -3.76 -0.40
CA TYR A 61 -5.96 -2.32 -0.52
C TYR A 61 -6.66 -1.69 -1.72
N CYS A 62 -6.68 -2.36 -2.88
CA CYS A 62 -7.43 -1.89 -4.06
C CYS A 62 -8.94 -1.77 -3.79
N PHE A 63 -9.48 -2.62 -2.93
CA PHE A 63 -10.91 -2.58 -2.58
C PHE A 63 -11.23 -1.58 -1.47
N SER A 64 -10.28 -1.15 -0.68
CA SER A 64 -10.50 -0.33 0.53
C SER A 64 -11.21 0.99 0.26
N GLY A 65 -10.99 1.61 -0.89
CA GLY A 65 -11.63 2.87 -1.30
C GLY A 65 -12.99 2.73 -1.95
N VAL A 66 -13.34 1.52 -2.41
CA VAL A 66 -14.54 1.25 -3.21
C VAL A 66 -15.59 0.44 -2.45
N TYR A 67 -15.13 -0.53 -1.67
CA TYR A 67 -16.01 -1.46 -0.95
C TYR A 67 -15.82 -1.33 0.55
N ARG A 68 -16.92 -1.52 1.25
CA ARG A 68 -16.95 -1.61 2.71
C ARG A 68 -17.67 -2.89 3.10
N MET A 69 -17.19 -3.53 4.14
CA MET A 69 -17.84 -4.71 4.70
C MET A 69 -18.84 -4.24 5.76
N SER A 70 -20.12 -4.63 5.59
CA SER A 70 -21.15 -4.40 6.59
C SER A 70 -21.23 -5.60 7.53
N GLY A 71 -20.99 -5.34 8.80
CA GLY A 71 -21.20 -6.31 9.88
C GLY A 71 -22.64 -6.28 10.41
N LYS A 72 -22.83 -6.78 11.63
CA LYS A 72 -24.12 -6.67 12.31
C LYS A 72 -24.32 -5.22 12.80
N TYR A 73 -25.60 -4.74 12.75
CA TYR A 73 -26.02 -3.49 13.38
C TYR A 73 -25.23 -2.23 12.97
N ASP A 74 -25.32 -1.82 11.72
CA ASP A 74 -24.77 -0.57 11.20
C ASP A 74 -23.23 -0.42 11.30
N HIS A 75 -22.51 -1.48 11.69
CA HIS A 75 -21.08 -1.48 11.70
C HIS A 75 -20.52 -1.73 10.29
N THR A 76 -19.85 -0.72 9.75
CA THR A 76 -19.29 -0.76 8.40
C THR A 76 -17.80 -0.48 8.45
N GLU A 77 -16.97 -1.41 7.98
CA GLU A 77 -15.52 -1.29 7.95
C GLU A 77 -14.95 -1.33 6.52
N PRO A 78 -13.83 -0.66 6.27
CA PRO A 78 -13.11 -0.82 5.02
C PRO A 78 -12.52 -2.23 4.92
N ILE A 79 -12.47 -2.77 3.69
CA ILE A 79 -11.81 -4.06 3.44
C ILE A 79 -10.31 -3.80 3.31
N VAL A 80 -9.58 -3.83 4.43
CA VAL A 80 -8.12 -3.68 4.47
C VAL A 80 -7.52 -4.83 5.25
N ILE A 81 -6.55 -5.50 4.66
CA ILE A 81 -5.78 -6.56 5.31
C ILE A 81 -4.31 -6.13 5.33
N ASP A 82 -3.83 -5.73 6.50
CA ASP A 82 -2.42 -5.47 6.72
C ASP A 82 -1.69 -6.78 7.02
N SER A 83 -0.55 -6.98 6.39
CA SER A 83 0.28 -8.15 6.61
C SER A 83 1.72 -7.80 6.91
N LEU A 84 2.34 -8.53 7.82
CA LEU A 84 3.75 -8.43 8.13
C LEU A 84 4.45 -9.75 7.76
N THR A 85 5.37 -9.67 6.83
CA THR A 85 6.21 -10.80 6.44
C THR A 85 7.61 -10.66 7.03
N ILE A 86 7.97 -11.58 7.92
CA ILE A 86 9.30 -11.66 8.52
C ILE A 86 10.06 -12.76 7.80
N ALA A 87 11.20 -12.42 7.22
CA ALA A 87 12.08 -13.37 6.55
C ALA A 87 13.53 -12.92 6.67
N GLU A 88 14.46 -13.86 6.56
CA GLU A 88 15.89 -13.59 6.60
C GLU A 88 16.34 -12.64 5.48
N PRO A 89 17.50 -11.96 5.58
CA PRO A 89 17.94 -10.96 4.63
C PRO A 89 18.03 -11.44 3.17
N SER A 90 18.35 -12.72 2.95
CA SER A 90 18.52 -13.33 1.61
C SER A 90 17.22 -13.79 0.93
N PHE A 91 16.06 -13.69 1.58
CA PHE A 91 14.79 -14.26 1.10
C PHE A 91 14.07 -13.44 0.03
N LYS A 92 14.79 -12.67 -0.78
CA LYS A 92 14.28 -11.98 -1.99
C LYS A 92 12.93 -11.26 -1.83
N LYS A 93 12.68 -10.63 -0.67
CA LYS A 93 11.44 -9.89 -0.38
C LYS A 93 11.15 -8.79 -1.41
N LEU A 94 12.16 -8.03 -1.79
CA LEU A 94 12.02 -6.92 -2.75
C LEU A 94 11.60 -7.37 -4.15
N PRO A 95 12.17 -8.44 -4.76
CA PRO A 95 11.68 -8.98 -6.01
C PRO A 95 10.20 -9.37 -6.00
N VAL A 96 9.71 -9.99 -4.91
CA VAL A 96 8.29 -10.34 -4.74
C VAL A 96 7.41 -9.09 -4.73
N ILE A 97 7.76 -8.09 -3.90
CA ILE A 97 7.01 -6.84 -3.82
C ILE A 97 7.02 -6.12 -5.17
N SER A 98 8.16 -6.09 -5.86
CA SER A 98 8.28 -5.45 -7.17
C SER A 98 7.42 -6.13 -8.22
N ALA A 99 7.36 -7.46 -8.23
CA ALA A 99 6.50 -8.21 -9.14
C ALA A 99 5.00 -7.92 -8.90
N ILE A 100 4.58 -7.84 -7.63
CA ILE A 100 3.21 -7.51 -7.24
C ILE A 100 2.85 -6.05 -7.60
N LYS A 101 3.79 -5.12 -7.41
CA LYS A 101 3.56 -3.68 -7.69
C LYS A 101 3.50 -3.36 -9.18
N ARG A 102 4.15 -4.13 -10.02
CA ARG A 102 4.28 -3.83 -11.46
C ARG A 102 2.95 -3.54 -12.16
N PRO A 103 1.87 -4.33 -12.03
CA PRO A 103 0.58 -4.03 -12.64
C PRO A 103 -0.01 -2.70 -12.17
N TYR A 104 0.12 -2.37 -10.90
CA TYR A 104 -0.40 -1.10 -10.35
C TYR A 104 0.35 0.11 -10.91
N VAL A 105 1.67 0.04 -10.94
CA VAL A 105 2.52 1.10 -11.50
C VAL A 105 2.19 1.33 -12.97
N GLN A 106 2.03 0.25 -13.76
CA GLN A 106 1.65 0.35 -15.15
C GLN A 106 0.27 0.98 -15.33
N PHE A 107 -0.72 0.51 -14.57
CA PHE A 107 -2.07 1.09 -14.59
C PHE A 107 -2.05 2.59 -14.25
N THR A 108 -1.32 2.97 -13.21
CA THR A 108 -1.19 4.38 -12.81
C THR A 108 -0.56 5.23 -13.91
N TYR A 109 0.49 4.72 -14.52
CA TYR A 109 1.16 5.41 -15.63
C TYR A 109 0.21 5.60 -16.81
N ASP A 110 -0.45 4.54 -17.26
CA ASP A 110 -1.37 4.58 -18.41
C ASP A 110 -2.55 5.52 -18.14
N TRP A 111 -3.10 5.45 -16.92
CA TRP A 111 -4.21 6.32 -16.52
C TRP A 111 -3.80 7.79 -16.46
N ASN A 112 -2.64 8.10 -15.89
CA ASN A 112 -2.13 9.46 -15.80
C ASN A 112 -1.81 10.02 -17.19
N GLU A 113 -1.26 9.23 -18.11
CA GLU A 113 -1.03 9.67 -19.49
C GLU A 113 -2.36 9.95 -20.24
N GLN A 114 -3.37 9.09 -20.07
CA GLN A 114 -4.69 9.29 -20.67
C GLN A 114 -5.38 10.55 -20.15
N ASN A 115 -5.21 10.87 -18.87
CA ASN A 115 -5.86 12.01 -18.21
C ASN A 115 -4.93 13.24 -18.06
N LYS A 116 -3.79 13.25 -18.71
CA LYS A 116 -2.74 14.28 -18.57
C LYS A 116 -3.24 15.71 -18.75
N THR A 117 -4.10 15.92 -19.73
CA THR A 117 -4.66 17.26 -20.01
C THR A 117 -5.54 17.75 -18.85
N ASP A 118 -6.35 16.88 -18.28
CA ASP A 118 -7.25 17.25 -17.19
C ASP A 118 -6.48 17.39 -15.87
N ILE A 119 -5.45 16.58 -15.66
CA ILE A 119 -4.51 16.74 -14.55
C ILE A 119 -3.84 18.12 -14.61
N PHE A 120 -3.34 18.53 -15.78
CA PHE A 120 -2.70 19.84 -15.93
C PHE A 120 -3.69 20.99 -15.74
N LYS A 121 -4.94 20.87 -16.20
CA LYS A 121 -5.99 21.87 -15.95
C LYS A 121 -6.24 22.02 -14.45
N CYS A 122 -6.49 20.92 -13.74
CA CYS A 122 -6.73 20.97 -12.30
C CYS A 122 -5.55 21.54 -11.51
N GLN A 123 -4.32 21.20 -11.91
CA GLN A 123 -3.11 21.76 -11.30
C GLN A 123 -2.96 23.27 -11.58
N ALA A 124 -3.29 23.71 -12.78
CA ALA A 124 -3.26 25.13 -13.13
C ALA A 124 -4.33 25.93 -12.38
N GLU A 125 -5.56 25.42 -12.31
CA GLU A 125 -6.65 26.02 -11.54
C GLU A 125 -6.29 26.13 -10.04
N ARG A 126 -5.75 25.06 -9.47
CA ARG A 126 -5.30 25.08 -8.08
C ARG A 126 -4.24 26.15 -7.83
N LYS A 127 -3.22 26.24 -8.69
CA LYS A 127 -2.16 27.26 -8.57
C LYS A 127 -2.72 28.69 -8.69
N ILE A 128 -3.70 28.91 -9.53
CA ILE A 128 -4.34 30.22 -9.67
C ILE A 128 -5.07 30.58 -8.36
N LEU A 129 -5.87 29.66 -7.81
CA LEU A 129 -6.60 29.87 -6.57
C LEU A 129 -5.66 30.05 -5.36
N GLU A 130 -4.59 29.28 -5.28
CA GLU A 130 -3.55 29.42 -4.25
C GLU A 130 -2.86 30.78 -4.35
N SER A 131 -2.55 31.25 -5.56
CA SER A 131 -1.97 32.57 -5.75
C SER A 131 -2.93 33.72 -5.38
N GLN A 132 -4.23 33.56 -5.65
CA GLN A 132 -5.27 34.49 -5.22
C GLN A 132 -5.40 34.50 -3.70
N LEU A 133 -5.39 33.35 -3.05
CA LEU A 133 -5.41 33.23 -1.59
C LEU A 133 -4.23 33.95 -0.95
N LEU A 134 -3.02 33.71 -1.44
CA LEU A 134 -1.82 34.39 -0.96
C LEU A 134 -1.85 35.90 -1.18
N ALA A 135 -2.47 36.36 -2.28
CA ALA A 135 -2.62 37.78 -2.56
C ALA A 135 -3.66 38.45 -1.62
N LEU A 136 -4.71 37.71 -1.26
CA LEU A 136 -5.70 38.18 -0.30
C LEU A 136 -5.15 38.25 1.12
N GLU A 137 -4.45 37.20 1.57
CA GLU A 137 -3.83 37.18 2.91
C GLU A 137 -2.85 38.32 3.17
N LYS A 138 -2.28 38.91 2.11
CA LYS A 138 -1.38 40.08 2.20
C LYS A 138 -2.13 41.42 2.28
N LYS A 139 -3.43 41.45 2.06
CA LYS A 139 -4.23 42.67 2.17
C LYS A 139 -4.80 42.79 3.57
N ASN A 140 -4.65 43.96 4.20
CA ASN A 140 -5.10 44.21 5.57
C ASN A 140 -6.62 44.32 5.72
N ASP A 141 -7.41 44.21 4.66
CA ASP A 141 -8.86 44.51 4.64
C ASP A 141 -9.66 43.35 4.03
N VAL A 142 -9.32 42.09 4.39
CA VAL A 142 -9.95 40.87 3.86
C VAL A 142 -10.90 40.29 4.90
N THR A 143 -12.11 39.97 4.49
CA THR A 143 -13.08 39.25 5.32
C THR A 143 -12.71 37.77 5.43
N ALA A 144 -12.90 37.19 6.63
CA ALA A 144 -12.65 35.76 6.85
C ALA A 144 -13.46 34.87 5.88
N ASP A 145 -14.66 35.32 5.48
CA ASP A 145 -15.54 34.59 4.55
C ASP A 145 -14.94 34.44 3.15
N GLU A 146 -14.22 35.45 2.65
CA GLU A 146 -13.55 35.38 1.35
C GLU A 146 -12.41 34.36 1.33
N ILE A 147 -11.68 34.26 2.44
CA ILE A 147 -10.61 33.27 2.61
C ILE A 147 -11.20 31.85 2.66
N VAL A 148 -12.28 31.66 3.42
CA VAL A 148 -12.97 30.37 3.53
C VAL A 148 -13.56 29.91 2.20
N ASP A 149 -14.15 30.83 1.41
CA ASP A 149 -14.68 30.49 0.07
C ASP A 149 -13.58 30.00 -0.86
N LEU A 150 -12.42 30.67 -0.90
CA LEU A 150 -11.28 30.21 -1.71
C LEU A 150 -10.69 28.89 -1.23
N GLN A 151 -10.54 28.70 0.08
CA GLN A 151 -10.07 27.44 0.65
C GLN A 151 -11.03 26.29 0.31
N THR A 152 -12.33 26.56 0.34
CA THR A 152 -13.37 25.58 -0.02
C THR A 152 -13.28 25.26 -1.53
N LYS A 153 -13.07 26.25 -2.40
CA LYS A 153 -12.86 26.02 -3.83
C LYS A 153 -11.59 25.18 -4.10
N ILE A 154 -10.49 25.48 -3.43
CA ILE A 154 -9.25 24.70 -3.53
C ILE A 154 -9.47 23.25 -3.07
N SER A 155 -10.17 23.03 -1.96
CA SER A 155 -10.46 21.69 -1.44
C SER A 155 -11.40 20.88 -2.34
N ASN A 156 -12.25 21.54 -3.12
CA ASN A 156 -13.18 20.90 -4.06
C ASN A 156 -12.53 20.52 -5.39
N ILE A 157 -11.32 21.03 -5.69
CA ILE A 157 -10.56 20.56 -6.84
C ILE A 157 -10.09 19.13 -6.53
N LYS A 158 -10.72 18.15 -7.18
CA LYS A 158 -10.33 16.74 -7.03
C LYS A 158 -8.90 16.55 -7.51
N ASP A 159 -8.07 15.97 -6.67
CA ASP A 159 -6.78 15.44 -7.12
C ASP A 159 -7.06 14.26 -8.05
N ILE A 160 -6.94 14.50 -9.36
CA ILE A 160 -7.18 13.50 -10.40
C ILE A 160 -5.97 12.57 -10.54
N VAL A 161 -4.89 12.81 -9.82
CA VAL A 161 -3.66 12.00 -9.89
C VAL A 161 -3.81 10.78 -8.97
N ILE A 162 -3.68 9.59 -9.55
CA ILE A 162 -3.53 8.35 -8.75
C ILE A 162 -2.06 8.25 -8.36
N LEU A 163 -1.80 8.25 -7.05
CA LEU A 163 -0.47 8.03 -6.46
C LEU A 163 -0.46 6.65 -5.80
N PHE A 164 0.49 5.79 -6.17
CA PHE A 164 0.79 4.53 -5.50
C PHE A 164 2.23 4.52 -4.98
#